data_9a476dd5018a2a26459b721c50e1e777
#
_entry.id   9a476dd5018a2a26459b721c50e1e777
#
_cell.length_a   1.000
_cell.length_b   1.000
_cell.length_c   1.000
_cell.angle_alpha   90.00
_cell.angle_beta   90.00
_cell.angle_gamma   90.00
#
_symmetry.space_group_name_H-M   'P 1'
#
loop_
_entity.id
_entity.type
_entity.pdbx_description
1 polymer ?
#
loop_
_entity_poly.entity_id
_entity_poly.type
_entity_poly.pdbx_seq_one_letter_code
_entity_poly.pdbx_strand_id
1 'polypeptide(L)'
;MLGEAELVAFVTTADPERAARFYGEVLGLTLRDRSEFALEFSAANARLRVAIAAHVDPAPGTVLGWRVDDVDATARRLLDRGVEPLRYDGLGQDALGVWRSPSGARVLWFADPDGNVLSLTEPAA
;
A
#
# COMPACT_ATOMS: atom_id res chain seq x y z
N MET A 1 -13.79 -12.27 -19.78
CA MET A 1 -12.97 -11.35 -20.58
C MET A 1 -11.94 -10.59 -19.73
N LEU A 2 -12.32 -9.88 -18.67
CA LEU A 2 -11.33 -9.18 -17.84
C LEU A 2 -10.57 -10.08 -16.87
N GLY A 3 -11.08 -11.26 -16.57
CA GLY A 3 -10.37 -12.24 -15.73
C GLY A 3 -9.05 -12.75 -16.31
N GLU A 4 -8.84 -12.57 -17.61
CA GLU A 4 -7.61 -12.96 -18.30
C GLU A 4 -6.67 -11.78 -18.57
N ALA A 5 -7.11 -10.57 -18.24
CA ALA A 5 -6.31 -9.37 -18.41
C ALA A 5 -5.44 -9.11 -17.18
N GLU A 6 -4.29 -8.48 -17.38
CA GLU A 6 -3.44 -8.05 -16.28
C GLU A 6 -4.16 -6.96 -15.47
N LEU A 7 -4.17 -7.12 -14.15
CA LEU A 7 -4.75 -6.12 -13.28
C LEU A 7 -3.79 -4.92 -13.15
N VAL A 8 -4.33 -3.73 -13.34
CA VAL A 8 -3.61 -2.47 -13.09
C VAL A 8 -4.33 -1.71 -12.00
N ALA A 9 -3.66 -1.51 -10.88
CA ALA A 9 -4.17 -0.70 -9.79
C ALA A 9 -3.72 0.75 -9.96
N PHE A 10 -4.47 1.69 -9.38
CA PHE A 10 -4.18 3.13 -9.49
C PHE A 10 -4.16 3.79 -8.12
N VAL A 11 -3.16 4.65 -7.93
CA VAL A 11 -3.16 5.66 -6.86
C VAL A 11 -2.74 6.98 -7.47
N THR A 12 -2.97 8.08 -6.75
CA THR A 12 -2.66 9.43 -7.22
C THR A 12 -1.61 10.06 -6.32
N THR A 13 -0.65 10.77 -6.90
CA THR A 13 0.35 11.55 -6.17
C THR A 13 0.41 12.99 -6.66
N ALA A 14 0.67 13.91 -5.75
CA ALA A 14 0.99 15.30 -6.10
C ALA A 14 2.50 15.55 -6.17
N ASP A 15 3.32 14.56 -5.81
CA ASP A 15 4.77 14.67 -5.78
C ASP A 15 5.40 13.37 -6.31
N PRO A 16 5.72 13.31 -7.61
CA PRO A 16 6.23 12.08 -8.21
C PRO A 16 7.57 11.61 -7.66
N GLU A 17 8.45 12.52 -7.24
CA GLU A 17 9.74 12.13 -6.66
C GLU A 17 9.55 11.44 -5.31
N ARG A 18 8.65 11.98 -4.48
CA ARG A 18 8.31 11.39 -3.19
C ARG A 18 7.61 10.04 -3.36
N ALA A 19 6.69 9.93 -4.31
CA ALA A 19 6.02 8.67 -4.63
C ALA A 19 7.03 7.62 -5.14
N ALA A 20 7.98 8.03 -5.99
CA ALA A 20 9.00 7.11 -6.50
C ALA A 20 9.85 6.52 -5.37
N ARG A 21 10.25 7.35 -4.39
CA ARG A 21 10.99 6.86 -3.23
C ARG A 21 10.16 5.93 -2.37
N PHE A 22 8.90 6.28 -2.12
CA PHE A 22 8.03 5.49 -1.26
C PHE A 22 7.73 4.12 -1.88
N TYR A 23 7.18 4.09 -3.07
CA TYR A 23 6.79 2.82 -3.71
C TYR A 23 8.00 2.00 -4.16
N GLY A 24 9.04 2.65 -4.65
CA GLY A 24 10.24 1.97 -5.13
C GLY A 24 11.20 1.56 -4.03
N GLU A 25 11.64 2.50 -3.19
CA GLU A 25 12.67 2.24 -2.19
C GLU A 25 12.09 1.70 -0.88
N VAL A 26 11.03 2.30 -0.37
CA VAL A 26 10.45 1.90 0.92
C VAL A 26 9.68 0.59 0.77
N LEU A 27 8.75 0.51 -0.19
CA LEU A 27 7.93 -0.68 -0.38
C LEU A 27 8.59 -1.75 -1.26
N GLY A 28 9.61 -1.39 -2.02
CA GLY A 28 10.37 -2.35 -2.82
C GLY A 28 9.73 -2.77 -4.13
N LEU A 29 8.80 -1.99 -4.67
CA LEU A 29 8.24 -2.27 -5.99
C LEU A 29 9.26 -1.87 -7.07
N THR A 30 9.16 -2.51 -8.24
CA THR A 30 10.07 -2.23 -9.35
C THR A 30 9.47 -1.16 -10.27
N LEU A 31 10.17 -0.02 -10.40
CA LEU A 31 9.76 1.02 -11.36
C LEU A 31 10.01 0.53 -12.77
N ARG A 32 8.96 0.50 -13.59
CA ARG A 32 8.99 0.01 -14.98
C ARG A 32 8.99 1.13 -16.00
N ASP A 33 8.29 2.22 -15.72
CA ASP A 33 8.15 3.32 -16.63
C ASP A 33 7.85 4.60 -15.88
N ARG A 34 8.21 5.73 -16.49
CA ARG A 34 7.97 7.04 -15.92
C ARG A 34 7.70 8.03 -17.05
N SER A 35 6.66 8.83 -16.89
CA SER A 35 6.31 9.91 -17.79
C SER A 35 5.93 11.16 -16.99
N GLU A 36 5.57 12.23 -17.68
CA GLU A 36 5.03 13.42 -17.01
C GLU A 36 3.65 13.18 -16.41
N PHE A 37 2.98 12.07 -16.78
CA PHE A 37 1.63 11.76 -16.33
C PHE A 37 1.58 10.73 -15.21
N ALA A 38 2.55 9.81 -15.14
CA ALA A 38 2.51 8.73 -14.18
C ALA A 38 3.84 8.03 -13.99
N LEU A 39 3.96 7.33 -12.86
CA LEU A 39 4.96 6.30 -12.60
C LEU A 39 4.26 4.95 -12.70
N GLU A 40 4.93 3.96 -13.28
CA GLU A 40 4.39 2.61 -13.33
C GLU A 40 5.33 1.63 -12.66
N PHE A 41 4.80 0.91 -11.68
CA PHE A 41 5.53 -0.09 -10.90
C PHE A 41 4.97 -1.47 -11.16
N SER A 42 5.79 -2.49 -10.95
CA SER A 42 5.33 -3.87 -10.92
C SER A 42 5.58 -4.49 -9.55
N ALA A 43 4.64 -5.33 -9.14
CA ALA A 43 4.77 -6.24 -8.02
C ALA A 43 4.37 -7.62 -8.55
N ALA A 44 4.88 -8.69 -8.00
CA ALA A 44 4.61 -10.08 -8.35
C ALA A 44 3.84 -10.31 -9.68
N ASN A 45 2.52 -10.16 -9.65
CA ASN A 45 1.64 -10.45 -10.78
C ASN A 45 0.69 -9.30 -11.12
N ALA A 46 1.02 -8.07 -10.71
CA ALA A 46 0.17 -6.91 -10.92
C ALA A 46 0.99 -5.67 -11.24
N ARG A 47 0.32 -4.68 -11.82
CA ARG A 47 0.89 -3.36 -12.07
C ARG A 47 0.22 -2.32 -11.18
N LEU A 48 1.03 -1.35 -10.76
CA LEU A 48 0.54 -0.17 -10.04
C LEU A 48 0.90 1.06 -10.84
N ARG A 49 -0.12 1.83 -11.22
CA ARG A 49 0.08 3.11 -11.88
C ARG A 49 -0.15 4.23 -10.86
N VAL A 50 0.90 5.01 -10.63
CA VAL A 50 0.84 6.17 -9.74
C VAL A 50 0.64 7.40 -10.64
N ALA A 51 -0.61 7.86 -10.73
CA ALA A 51 -0.96 8.99 -11.58
C ALA A 51 -0.55 10.30 -10.92
N ILE A 52 0.04 11.21 -11.70
CA ILE A 52 0.49 12.51 -11.21
C ILE A 52 -0.64 13.52 -11.37
N ALA A 53 -0.99 14.21 -10.30
CA ALA A 53 -2.02 15.25 -10.29
C ALA A 53 -1.52 16.45 -9.51
N ALA A 54 -2.13 17.62 -9.75
CA ALA A 54 -1.76 18.84 -9.01
C ALA A 54 -2.19 18.77 -7.54
N HIS A 55 -3.22 17.99 -7.26
CA HIS A 55 -3.80 17.85 -5.91
C HIS A 55 -4.30 16.42 -5.72
N VAL A 56 -4.12 15.89 -4.51
CA VAL A 56 -4.65 14.58 -4.12
C VAL A 56 -5.70 14.77 -3.04
N ASP A 57 -6.85 14.15 -3.26
CA ASP A 57 -7.94 14.07 -2.29
C ASP A 57 -8.13 12.58 -1.96
N PRO A 58 -7.40 12.05 -0.96
CA PRO A 58 -7.39 10.62 -0.71
C PRO A 58 -8.74 10.11 -0.23
N ALA A 59 -9.12 8.93 -0.70
CA ALA A 59 -10.32 8.26 -0.24
C ALA A 59 -10.20 7.89 1.25
N PRO A 60 -11.31 7.85 2.00
CA PRO A 60 -11.27 7.52 3.42
C PRO A 60 -10.94 6.06 3.70
N GLY A 61 -11.14 5.16 2.75
CA GLY A 61 -10.88 3.73 2.91
C GLY A 61 -9.65 3.27 2.16
N THR A 62 -9.31 2.00 2.32
CA THR A 62 -8.20 1.36 1.64
C THR A 62 -8.39 1.35 0.13
N VAL A 63 -7.38 1.78 -0.61
CA VAL A 63 -7.40 1.82 -2.08
C VAL A 63 -6.46 0.79 -2.70
N LEU A 64 -5.50 0.28 -1.94
CA LEU A 64 -4.48 -0.63 -2.42
C LEU A 64 -4.03 -1.53 -1.28
N GLY A 65 -3.82 -2.81 -1.55
CA GLY A 65 -3.38 -3.73 -0.52
C GLY A 65 -2.52 -4.85 -1.06
N TRP A 66 -1.77 -5.47 -0.15
CA TRP A 66 -0.95 -6.64 -0.44
C TRP A 66 -1.33 -7.77 0.49
N ARG A 67 -1.31 -8.98 -0.04
CA ARG A 67 -1.36 -10.19 0.75
C ARG A 67 0.08 -10.58 1.11
N VAL A 68 0.33 -10.80 2.39
CA VAL A 68 1.67 -11.14 2.90
C VAL A 68 1.59 -12.41 3.74
N ASP A 69 2.71 -13.13 3.83
CA ASP A 69 2.77 -14.36 4.61
C ASP A 69 2.95 -14.09 6.10
N ASP A 70 3.62 -13.01 6.46
CA ASP A 70 3.92 -12.63 7.85
C ASP A 70 3.75 -11.12 8.02
N VAL A 71 2.57 -10.71 8.49
CA VAL A 71 2.25 -9.30 8.65
C VAL A 71 3.11 -8.64 9.74
N ASP A 72 3.47 -9.37 10.80
CA ASP A 72 4.30 -8.82 11.87
C ASP A 72 5.71 -8.50 11.37
N ALA A 73 6.31 -9.39 10.61
CA ALA A 73 7.63 -9.15 10.03
C ALA A 73 7.61 -7.96 9.07
N THR A 74 6.57 -7.87 8.23
CA THR A 74 6.43 -6.75 7.29
C THR A 74 6.18 -5.44 8.03
N ALA A 75 5.37 -5.47 9.09
CA ALA A 75 5.13 -4.29 9.93
C ALA A 75 6.44 -3.76 10.53
N ARG A 76 7.30 -4.65 11.04
CA ARG A 76 8.60 -4.24 11.59
C ARG A 76 9.51 -3.65 10.53
N ARG A 77 9.52 -4.21 9.33
CA ARG A 77 10.30 -3.65 8.21
C ARG A 77 9.80 -2.27 7.81
N LEU A 78 8.50 -2.04 7.81
CA LEU A 78 7.93 -0.72 7.54
C LEU A 78 8.35 0.28 8.62
N LEU A 79 8.29 -0.10 9.90
CA LEU A 79 8.75 0.76 11.00
C LEU A 79 10.23 1.12 10.86
N ASP A 80 11.08 0.16 10.49
CA ASP A 80 12.51 0.40 10.27
C ASP A 80 12.75 1.41 9.13
N ARG A 81 11.80 1.56 8.24
CA ARG A 81 11.86 2.51 7.11
C ARG A 81 11.05 3.79 7.34
N GLY A 82 10.62 4.01 8.58
CA GLY A 82 9.92 5.22 8.96
C GLY A 82 8.43 5.25 8.64
N VAL A 83 7.84 4.09 8.33
CA VAL A 83 6.40 3.98 8.06
C VAL A 83 5.69 3.42 9.27
N GLU A 84 4.84 4.23 9.90
CA GLU A 84 4.05 3.82 11.05
C GLU A 84 2.67 3.34 10.63
N PRO A 85 2.05 2.44 11.41
CA PRO A 85 0.68 2.00 11.11
C PRO A 85 -0.32 3.11 11.39
N LEU A 86 -1.42 3.10 10.63
CA LEU A 86 -2.61 3.85 10.99
C LEU A 86 -3.34 3.12 12.11
N ARG A 87 -3.89 3.89 13.05
CA ARG A 87 -4.67 3.35 14.16
C ARG A 87 -6.08 3.90 14.11
N TYR A 88 -7.03 3.02 14.33
CA TYR A 88 -8.45 3.35 14.32
C TYR A 88 -9.04 3.08 15.69
N ASP A 89 -9.77 4.04 16.23
CA ASP A 89 -10.40 3.90 17.54
C ASP A 89 -11.37 2.71 17.55
N GLY A 90 -11.30 1.92 18.62
CA GLY A 90 -12.23 0.81 18.83
C GLY A 90 -11.87 -0.51 18.14
N LEU A 91 -10.80 -0.56 17.32
CA LEU A 91 -10.40 -1.81 16.67
C LEU A 91 -9.57 -2.73 17.55
N GLY A 92 -8.93 -2.21 18.60
CA GLY A 92 -8.09 -3.03 19.46
C GLY A 92 -6.84 -3.54 18.77
N GLN A 93 -6.23 -2.72 17.92
CA GLN A 93 -4.99 -3.08 17.22
C GLN A 93 -3.85 -3.30 18.23
N ASP A 94 -2.99 -4.27 17.93
CA ASP A 94 -1.86 -4.61 18.81
C ASP A 94 -0.74 -3.56 18.75
N ALA A 95 0.39 -3.84 19.40
CA ALA A 95 1.53 -2.90 19.46
C ALA A 95 2.10 -2.57 18.08
N LEU A 96 2.00 -3.48 17.12
CA LEU A 96 2.44 -3.25 15.74
C LEU A 96 1.38 -2.58 14.87
N GLY A 97 0.18 -2.37 15.39
CA GLY A 97 -0.94 -1.82 14.63
C GLY A 97 -1.79 -2.87 13.93
N VAL A 98 -1.56 -4.15 14.21
CA VAL A 98 -2.26 -5.26 13.57
C VAL A 98 -3.60 -5.50 14.23
N TRP A 99 -4.63 -5.63 13.41
CA TRP A 99 -5.97 -6.00 13.79
C TRP A 99 -6.26 -7.44 13.38
N ARG A 100 -6.80 -8.23 14.29
CA ARG A 100 -7.27 -9.59 13.96
C ARG A 100 -8.75 -9.53 13.67
N SER A 101 -9.12 -9.92 12.44
CA SER A 101 -10.53 -9.99 12.04
C SER A 101 -11.24 -11.16 12.72
N PRO A 102 -12.58 -11.14 12.76
CA PRO A 102 -13.34 -12.29 13.30
C PRO A 102 -13.05 -13.61 12.59
N SER A 103 -12.68 -13.57 11.32
CA SER A 103 -12.32 -14.76 10.54
C SER A 103 -10.90 -15.25 10.78
N GLY A 104 -10.09 -14.51 11.55
CA GLY A 104 -8.71 -14.85 11.85
C GLY A 104 -7.67 -14.25 10.93
N ALA A 105 -8.07 -13.47 9.93
CA ALA A 105 -7.13 -12.72 9.11
C ALA A 105 -6.51 -11.60 9.94
N ARG A 106 -5.27 -11.24 9.62
CA ARG A 106 -4.55 -10.18 10.34
C ARG A 106 -4.25 -9.06 9.37
N VAL A 107 -4.66 -7.84 9.72
CA VAL A 107 -4.64 -6.69 8.83
C VAL A 107 -3.91 -5.52 9.48
N LEU A 108 -3.11 -4.84 8.67
CA LEU A 108 -2.43 -3.61 9.07
C LEU A 108 -2.68 -2.54 8.00
N TRP A 109 -2.98 -1.32 8.45
CA TRP A 109 -3.16 -0.16 7.55
C TRP A 109 -2.01 0.83 7.73
N PHE A 110 -1.62 1.46 6.64
CA PHE A 110 -0.66 2.55 6.64
C PHE A 110 -0.99 3.51 5.51
N ALA A 111 -0.40 4.70 5.53
CA ALA A 111 -0.64 5.70 4.50
C ALA A 111 0.61 5.88 3.63
N ASP A 112 0.39 6.16 2.35
CA ASP A 112 1.47 6.68 1.53
C ASP A 112 1.68 8.18 1.81
N PRO A 113 2.71 8.83 1.25
CA PRO A 113 2.98 10.24 1.53
C PRO A 113 1.87 11.21 1.12
N ASP A 114 0.99 10.82 0.20
CA ASP A 114 -0.15 11.63 -0.22
C ASP A 114 -1.41 11.37 0.62
N GLY A 115 -1.35 10.46 1.59
CA GLY A 115 -2.48 10.11 2.44
C GLY A 115 -3.36 9.01 1.90
N ASN A 116 -3.00 8.35 0.80
CA ASN A 116 -3.72 7.18 0.32
C ASN A 116 -3.58 6.04 1.33
N VAL A 117 -4.69 5.39 1.67
CA VAL A 117 -4.70 4.32 2.66
C VAL A 117 -4.39 2.98 1.99
N LEU A 118 -3.37 2.33 2.50
CA LEU A 118 -2.87 1.05 2.02
C LEU A 118 -3.02 -0.01 3.11
N SER A 119 -3.08 -1.28 2.73
CA SER A 119 -3.21 -2.35 3.71
C SER A 119 -2.34 -3.56 3.40
N LEU A 120 -2.00 -4.27 4.46
CA LEU A 120 -1.41 -5.61 4.40
C LEU A 120 -2.38 -6.59 5.02
N THR A 121 -2.56 -7.74 4.40
CA THR A 121 -3.41 -8.81 4.94
C THR A 121 -2.64 -10.12 4.96
N GLU A 122 -2.56 -10.71 6.15
CA GLU A 122 -2.13 -12.10 6.31
C GLU A 122 -3.40 -12.92 6.45
N PRO A 123 -3.67 -13.85 5.51
CA PRO A 123 -4.90 -14.65 5.58
C PRO A 123 -4.95 -15.51 6.82
N ALA A 124 -6.14 -15.90 7.25
CA ALA A 124 -6.34 -16.91 8.28
C ALA A 124 -5.67 -18.21 7.86
N ALA A 125 -5.12 -18.92 8.83
CA ALA A 125 -4.43 -20.19 8.61
C ALA A 125 -5.40 -21.30 8.15
#